data_52fb44fae1b4c79e1791cd4e309ad4c4
#
_entry.id   52fb44fae1b4c79e1791cd4e309ad4c4
#
_cell.length_a   1.000
_cell.length_b   1.000
_cell.length_c   1.000
_cell.angle_alpha   90.00
_cell.angle_beta   90.00
_cell.angle_gamma   90.00
#
_symmetry.space_group_name_H-M   'P 1'
#
loop_
_entity.id
_entity.type
_entity.pdbx_description
1 polymer ?
#
loop_
_entity_poly.entity_id
_entity_poly.type
_entity_poly.pdbx_seq_one_letter_code
_entity_poly.pdbx_strand_id
1 'polypeptide(L)'
;VFDIIVPTYRIRPAWLKECLQSIQRQTVSDWQCYIVDGTPEDWPQYDELMSVVDSYLSDERISYLRQTGKGVSQARNQGIAEGQNPYIAFLDGDDYWYDEHLIEFVRASEADPEGVIYWTAADCYIELTFPKSGEKHITHRIANHIVNYDSFHPGERLNAIRLSPLMTSQVVIPRVDYESLNFGFDTELCLGEDQDLWLRLLALRNKGIQIPAVTGNHRAHEDQTTQGGSQLGGTDTDRLERLQESRERFMARHGYMWSGEGIVKDDSNIL
;
A
#
# COMPACT_ATOMS: atom_id res chain seq x y z
N VAL A 1 -7.09 0.05 -18.36
CA VAL A 1 -6.10 -1.00 -18.09
C VAL A 1 -5.90 -1.21 -16.60
N PHE A 2 -6.05 -0.15 -15.76
CA PHE A 2 -5.80 -0.20 -14.33
C PHE A 2 -7.05 0.08 -13.51
N ASP A 3 -7.24 -0.68 -12.43
CA ASP A 3 -8.06 -0.29 -11.29
C ASP A 3 -7.15 0.22 -10.19
N ILE A 4 -7.29 1.49 -9.85
CA ILE A 4 -6.49 2.18 -8.83
C ILE A 4 -7.28 2.17 -7.53
N ILE A 5 -6.75 1.55 -6.49
CA ILE A 5 -7.41 1.39 -5.20
C ILE A 5 -6.82 2.39 -4.20
N VAL A 6 -7.66 3.30 -3.72
CA VAL A 6 -7.27 4.38 -2.80
C VAL A 6 -8.04 4.22 -1.48
N PRO A 7 -7.49 3.47 -0.51
CA PRO A 7 -8.09 3.41 0.82
C PRO A 7 -7.87 4.73 1.56
N THR A 8 -8.89 5.20 2.29
CA THR A 8 -8.81 6.41 3.10
C THR A 8 -9.41 6.21 4.49
N TYR A 9 -8.76 6.76 5.51
CA TYR A 9 -9.27 6.79 6.87
C TYR A 9 -8.67 7.96 7.65
N ARG A 10 -9.47 8.96 8.00
CA ARG A 10 -9.06 10.17 8.75
C ARG A 10 -7.82 10.84 8.14
N ILE A 11 -7.75 10.85 6.83
CA ILE A 11 -6.64 11.46 6.09
C ILE A 11 -6.81 12.97 6.00
N ARG A 12 -5.70 13.72 6.04
CA ARG A 12 -5.74 15.18 5.82
C ARG A 12 -6.26 15.46 4.41
N PRO A 13 -7.31 16.32 4.27
CA PRO A 13 -7.93 16.57 2.96
C PRO A 13 -6.94 17.05 1.90
N ALA A 14 -5.93 17.85 2.29
CA ALA A 14 -4.90 18.32 1.38
C ALA A 14 -4.06 17.16 0.78
N TRP A 15 -3.80 16.11 1.53
CA TRP A 15 -3.05 14.94 1.04
C TRP A 15 -3.88 14.11 0.07
N LEU A 16 -5.15 13.86 0.39
CA LEU A 16 -6.04 13.18 -0.55
C LEU A 16 -6.17 13.97 -1.86
N LYS A 17 -6.21 15.31 -1.77
CA LYS A 17 -6.21 16.16 -2.96
C LYS A 17 -4.96 15.95 -3.81
N GLU A 18 -3.77 15.92 -3.22
CA GLU A 18 -2.50 15.65 -3.93
C GLU A 18 -2.49 14.26 -4.55
N CYS A 19 -2.98 13.25 -3.81
CA CYS A 19 -3.14 11.88 -4.28
C CYS A 19 -4.00 11.84 -5.55
N LEU A 20 -5.23 12.36 -5.50
CA LEU A 20 -6.17 12.34 -6.64
C LEU A 20 -5.67 13.17 -7.82
N GLN A 21 -5.02 14.30 -7.58
CA GLN A 21 -4.36 15.07 -8.63
C GLN A 21 -3.27 14.26 -9.33
N SER A 22 -2.51 13.46 -8.58
CA SER A 22 -1.44 12.64 -9.14
C SER A 22 -1.98 11.54 -10.06
N ILE A 23 -3.16 10.99 -9.75
CA ILE A 23 -3.84 10.02 -10.61
C ILE A 23 -4.31 10.68 -11.91
N GLN A 24 -4.93 11.87 -11.82
CA GLN A 24 -5.40 12.58 -13.01
C GLN A 24 -4.28 13.03 -13.95
N ARG A 25 -3.07 13.27 -13.42
CA ARG A 25 -1.89 13.64 -14.21
C ARG A 25 -1.17 12.47 -14.87
N GLN A 26 -1.58 11.23 -14.62
CA GLN A 26 -0.94 10.08 -15.24
C GLN A 26 -0.97 10.17 -16.76
N THR A 27 0.18 9.86 -17.40
CA THR A 27 0.31 9.85 -18.86
C THR A 27 -0.50 8.74 -19.52
N VAL A 28 -0.83 7.68 -18.79
CA VAL A 28 -1.81 6.66 -19.17
C VAL A 28 -3.18 7.11 -18.72
N SER A 29 -4.16 7.19 -19.62
CA SER A 29 -5.52 7.64 -19.33
C SER A 29 -6.54 6.52 -19.11
N ASP A 30 -6.19 5.26 -19.41
CA ASP A 30 -7.05 4.10 -19.29
C ASP A 30 -6.96 3.49 -17.88
N TRP A 31 -7.66 4.11 -16.95
CA TRP A 31 -7.77 3.69 -15.55
C TRP A 31 -9.14 4.02 -14.96
N GLN A 32 -9.52 3.28 -13.93
CA GLN A 32 -10.59 3.60 -13.00
C GLN A 32 -10.00 3.74 -11.60
N CYS A 33 -10.52 4.65 -10.79
CA CYS A 33 -10.08 4.90 -9.43
C CYS A 33 -11.23 4.68 -8.45
N TYR A 34 -10.99 3.90 -7.42
CA TYR A 34 -11.94 3.58 -6.36
C TYR A 34 -11.41 4.13 -5.03
N ILE A 35 -12.00 5.25 -4.59
CA ILE A 35 -11.74 5.82 -3.25
C ILE A 35 -12.61 5.05 -2.27
N VAL A 36 -12.01 4.30 -1.34
CA VAL A 36 -12.73 3.52 -0.33
C VAL A 36 -12.50 4.14 1.04
N ASP A 37 -13.50 4.87 1.54
CA ASP A 37 -13.38 5.69 2.73
C ASP A 37 -14.04 5.08 3.96
N GLY A 38 -13.23 4.84 5.01
CA GLY A 38 -13.65 4.39 6.32
C GLY A 38 -13.75 5.49 7.36
N THR A 39 -13.58 6.76 7.00
CA THR A 39 -13.56 7.90 7.94
C THR A 39 -14.90 8.06 8.64
N PRO A 40 -14.99 8.09 9.98
CA PRO A 40 -16.23 8.38 10.69
C PRO A 40 -16.76 9.79 10.37
N GLU A 41 -18.09 9.93 10.27
CA GLU A 41 -18.72 11.22 9.94
C GLU A 41 -18.54 12.29 11.05
N ASP A 42 -18.25 11.87 12.28
CA ASP A 42 -17.95 12.75 13.41
C ASP A 42 -16.48 13.21 13.47
N TRP A 43 -15.65 12.80 12.50
CA TRP A 43 -14.27 13.26 12.43
C TRP A 43 -14.21 14.76 12.08
N PRO A 44 -13.39 15.57 12.79
CA PRO A 44 -13.44 17.04 12.69
C PRO A 44 -13.21 17.62 11.28
N GLN A 45 -12.53 16.89 10.40
CA GLN A 45 -12.26 17.33 9.03
C GLN A 45 -13.10 16.54 7.98
N TYR A 46 -14.15 15.84 8.41
CA TYR A 46 -14.96 15.00 7.50
C TYR A 46 -15.59 15.79 6.37
N ASP A 47 -16.24 16.94 6.68
CA ASP A 47 -16.87 17.77 5.66
C ASP A 47 -15.87 18.34 4.64
N GLU A 48 -14.67 18.71 5.11
CA GLU A 48 -13.58 19.15 4.23
C GLU A 48 -13.07 18.00 3.35
N LEU A 49 -12.94 16.81 3.92
CA LEU A 49 -12.57 15.60 3.18
C LEU A 49 -13.59 15.30 2.08
N MET A 50 -14.88 15.30 2.41
CA MET A 50 -15.96 15.05 1.46
C MET A 50 -16.01 16.12 0.37
N SER A 51 -15.78 17.39 0.70
CA SER A 51 -15.68 18.47 -0.28
C SER A 51 -14.53 18.24 -1.28
N VAL A 52 -13.40 17.68 -0.83
CA VAL A 52 -12.33 17.24 -1.75
C VAL A 52 -12.83 16.12 -2.63
N VAL A 53 -13.38 15.04 -2.08
CA VAL A 53 -13.91 13.90 -2.85
C VAL A 53 -14.88 14.38 -3.92
N ASP A 54 -15.90 15.16 -3.53
CA ASP A 54 -16.95 15.65 -4.43
C ASP A 54 -16.39 16.46 -5.63
N SER A 55 -15.29 17.18 -5.41
CA SER A 55 -14.63 17.94 -6.47
C SER A 55 -14.02 17.09 -7.58
N TYR A 56 -13.79 15.80 -7.32
CA TYR A 56 -13.23 14.85 -8.28
C TYR A 56 -14.28 13.92 -8.92
N LEU A 57 -15.47 13.78 -8.35
CA LEU A 57 -16.52 12.90 -8.88
C LEU A 57 -17.12 13.35 -10.23
N SER A 58 -16.75 14.52 -10.72
CA SER A 58 -17.06 14.94 -12.10
C SER A 58 -16.22 14.19 -13.15
N ASP A 59 -15.12 13.57 -12.76
CA ASP A 59 -14.37 12.63 -13.60
C ASP A 59 -15.01 11.25 -13.48
N GLU A 60 -15.66 10.77 -14.54
CA GLU A 60 -16.39 9.49 -14.57
C GLU A 60 -15.51 8.27 -14.28
N ARG A 61 -14.18 8.44 -14.29
CA ARG A 61 -13.21 7.40 -13.93
C ARG A 61 -13.00 7.29 -12.42
N ILE A 62 -13.50 8.22 -11.62
CA ILE A 62 -13.32 8.26 -10.16
C ILE A 62 -14.63 7.92 -9.48
N SER A 63 -14.61 6.90 -8.63
CA SER A 63 -15.75 6.45 -7.84
C SER A 63 -15.43 6.53 -6.35
N TYR A 64 -16.42 6.95 -5.56
CA TYR A 64 -16.35 6.95 -4.11
C TYR A 64 -17.19 5.82 -3.53
N LEU A 65 -16.61 5.07 -2.60
CA LEU A 65 -17.25 3.97 -1.90
C LEU A 65 -17.13 4.19 -0.39
N ARG A 66 -18.26 4.15 0.29
CA ARG A 66 -18.23 4.08 1.75
C ARG A 66 -17.74 2.69 2.18
N GLN A 67 -16.69 2.62 3.00
CA GLN A 67 -16.15 1.35 3.44
C GLN A 67 -17.18 0.56 4.26
N THR A 68 -17.34 -0.72 3.93
CA THR A 68 -18.09 -1.70 4.70
C THR A 68 -17.11 -2.50 5.57
N GLY A 69 -17.27 -2.48 6.88
CA GLY A 69 -16.32 -3.14 7.78
C GLY A 69 -15.19 -2.21 8.21
N LYS A 70 -14.04 -2.77 8.64
CA LYS A 70 -12.94 -2.01 9.25
C LYS A 70 -11.58 -2.45 8.71
N GLY A 71 -10.62 -1.51 8.75
CA GLY A 71 -9.22 -1.76 8.42
C GLY A 71 -8.91 -1.65 6.93
N VAL A 72 -7.64 -1.43 6.63
CA VAL A 72 -7.14 -1.18 5.27
C VAL A 72 -7.33 -2.38 4.34
N SER A 73 -7.16 -3.61 4.86
CA SER A 73 -7.41 -4.85 4.10
C SER A 73 -8.84 -4.90 3.54
N GLN A 74 -9.83 -4.56 4.39
CA GLN A 74 -11.23 -4.54 3.97
C GLN A 74 -11.48 -3.44 2.92
N ALA A 75 -10.90 -2.26 3.09
CA ALA A 75 -11.02 -1.18 2.12
C ALA A 75 -10.45 -1.58 0.76
N ARG A 76 -9.22 -2.15 0.75
CA ARG A 76 -8.58 -2.60 -0.49
C ARG A 76 -9.37 -3.71 -1.16
N ASN A 77 -9.82 -4.73 -0.43
CA ASN A 77 -10.64 -5.80 -0.97
C ASN A 77 -11.96 -5.28 -1.57
N GLN A 78 -12.62 -4.33 -0.90
CA GLN A 78 -13.85 -3.71 -1.39
C GLN A 78 -13.61 -2.96 -2.71
N GLY A 79 -12.57 -2.14 -2.80
CA GLY A 79 -12.25 -1.41 -4.03
C GLY A 79 -11.88 -2.35 -5.18
N ILE A 80 -11.13 -3.43 -4.91
CA ILE A 80 -10.77 -4.43 -5.93
C ILE A 80 -12.03 -5.13 -6.48
N ALA A 81 -13.01 -5.40 -5.62
CA ALA A 81 -14.25 -6.10 -6.01
C ALA A 81 -15.14 -5.27 -6.95
N GLU A 82 -15.03 -3.94 -6.94
CA GLU A 82 -15.78 -3.05 -7.86
C GLU A 82 -15.14 -2.98 -9.25
N GLY A 83 -13.83 -3.18 -9.35
CA GLY A 83 -13.10 -3.06 -10.60
C GLY A 83 -13.06 -4.35 -11.42
N GLN A 84 -12.71 -4.23 -12.71
CA GLN A 84 -12.58 -5.36 -13.63
C GLN A 84 -11.40 -5.22 -14.60
N ASN A 85 -10.60 -4.18 -14.45
CA ASN A 85 -9.42 -4.00 -15.28
C ASN A 85 -8.36 -5.07 -15.03
N PRO A 86 -7.53 -5.40 -16.03
CA PRO A 86 -6.56 -6.48 -15.94
C PRO A 86 -5.45 -6.26 -14.90
N TYR A 87 -5.18 -5.02 -14.50
CA TYR A 87 -4.19 -4.70 -13.49
C TYR A 87 -4.82 -3.94 -12.32
N ILE A 88 -4.37 -4.27 -11.11
CA ILE A 88 -4.74 -3.61 -9.87
C ILE A 88 -3.53 -2.81 -9.39
N ALA A 89 -3.69 -1.50 -9.24
CA ALA A 89 -2.69 -0.59 -8.73
C ALA A 89 -3.12 -0.07 -7.35
N PHE A 90 -2.18 0.08 -6.44
CA PHE A 90 -2.47 0.56 -5.09
C PHE A 90 -1.85 1.94 -4.87
N LEU A 91 -2.62 2.85 -4.28
CA LEU A 91 -2.14 4.16 -3.85
C LEU A 91 -2.81 4.54 -2.53
N ASP A 92 -2.03 4.58 -1.46
CA ASP A 92 -2.55 5.06 -0.18
C ASP A 92 -2.85 6.56 -0.27
N GLY A 93 -3.95 7.00 0.35
CA GLY A 93 -4.46 8.36 0.16
C GLY A 93 -3.56 9.47 0.69
N ASP A 94 -2.51 9.15 1.47
CA ASP A 94 -1.46 10.05 1.96
C ASP A 94 -0.23 10.13 1.05
N ASP A 95 -0.16 9.30 0.01
CA ASP A 95 0.92 9.25 -0.97
C ASP A 95 0.52 9.91 -2.31
N TYR A 96 1.46 10.06 -3.22
CA TYR A 96 1.20 10.51 -4.58
C TYR A 96 2.21 9.96 -5.58
N TRP A 97 1.75 9.79 -6.84
CA TRP A 97 2.57 9.34 -7.94
C TRP A 97 3.15 10.49 -8.77
N TYR A 98 4.27 10.23 -9.44
CA TYR A 98 4.75 11.06 -10.54
C TYR A 98 4.00 10.70 -11.83
N ASP A 99 4.00 11.60 -12.80
CA ASP A 99 3.12 11.52 -13.98
C ASP A 99 3.36 10.26 -14.85
N GLU A 100 4.56 9.66 -14.76
CA GLU A 100 4.97 8.47 -15.50
C GLU A 100 4.76 7.15 -14.77
N HIS A 101 4.16 7.13 -13.58
CA HIS A 101 4.04 5.92 -12.77
C HIS A 101 3.39 4.76 -13.55
N LEU A 102 2.19 4.95 -14.08
CA LEU A 102 1.46 3.89 -14.76
C LEU A 102 2.11 3.46 -16.09
N ILE A 103 2.75 4.37 -16.82
CA ILE A 103 3.41 4.01 -18.09
C ILE A 103 4.63 3.12 -17.87
N GLU A 104 5.34 3.27 -16.75
CA GLU A 104 6.46 2.38 -16.42
C GLU A 104 5.98 0.94 -16.16
N PHE A 105 4.80 0.77 -15.54
CA PHE A 105 4.18 -0.55 -15.38
C PHE A 105 3.71 -1.15 -16.71
N VAL A 106 3.12 -0.35 -17.61
CA VAL A 106 2.76 -0.81 -18.95
C VAL A 106 4.00 -1.37 -19.66
N ARG A 107 5.08 -0.62 -19.70
CA ARG A 107 6.33 -1.04 -20.33
C ARG A 107 6.90 -2.33 -19.71
N ALA A 108 6.88 -2.42 -18.39
CA ALA A 108 7.39 -3.59 -17.70
C ALA A 108 6.53 -4.83 -17.95
N SER A 109 5.20 -4.71 -17.93
CA SER A 109 4.29 -5.83 -18.20
C SER A 109 4.31 -6.28 -19.66
N GLU A 110 4.57 -5.39 -20.61
CA GLU A 110 4.79 -5.74 -22.01
C GLU A 110 6.13 -6.47 -22.23
N ALA A 111 7.18 -6.03 -21.52
CA ALA A 111 8.50 -6.64 -21.59
C ALA A 111 8.55 -8.02 -20.90
N ASP A 112 7.84 -8.20 -19.81
CA ASP A 112 7.78 -9.45 -19.04
C ASP A 112 6.38 -9.68 -18.47
N PRO A 113 5.46 -10.27 -19.25
CA PRO A 113 4.06 -10.48 -18.85
C PRO A 113 3.86 -11.60 -17.82
N GLU A 114 4.91 -12.33 -17.47
CA GLU A 114 4.86 -13.42 -16.50
C GLU A 114 5.00 -12.94 -15.03
N GLY A 115 5.23 -11.65 -14.81
CA GLY A 115 5.30 -11.07 -13.47
C GLY A 115 3.98 -11.22 -12.71
N VAL A 116 4.01 -11.71 -11.47
CA VAL A 116 2.85 -11.77 -10.56
C VAL A 116 2.72 -10.51 -9.71
N ILE A 117 3.79 -9.74 -9.64
CA ILE A 117 3.89 -8.47 -8.92
C ILE A 117 4.94 -7.60 -9.59
N TYR A 118 4.60 -6.33 -9.79
CA TYR A 118 5.48 -5.31 -10.34
C TYR A 118 5.59 -4.18 -9.32
N TRP A 119 6.78 -3.60 -9.14
CA TRP A 119 6.94 -2.45 -8.24
C TRP A 119 8.04 -1.51 -8.69
N THR A 120 7.90 -0.24 -8.29
CA THR A 120 8.91 0.82 -8.46
C THR A 120 9.50 1.23 -7.11
N ALA A 121 10.47 2.11 -7.12
CA ALA A 121 10.91 2.83 -5.93
C ALA A 121 10.08 4.11 -5.72
N ALA A 122 10.10 4.63 -4.49
CA ALA A 122 9.54 5.92 -4.14
C ALA A 122 10.55 6.82 -3.45
N ASP A 123 10.39 8.13 -3.61
CA ASP A 123 10.95 9.10 -2.69
C ASP A 123 10.20 9.02 -1.35
N CYS A 124 10.89 9.26 -0.25
CA CYS A 124 10.26 9.31 1.06
C CYS A 124 10.43 10.70 1.67
N TYR A 125 9.31 11.38 1.95
CA TYR A 125 9.30 12.62 2.70
C TYR A 125 8.89 12.34 4.15
N ILE A 126 9.70 12.79 5.08
CA ILE A 126 9.41 12.69 6.52
C ILE A 126 8.92 14.04 7.00
N GLU A 127 7.65 14.12 7.38
CA GLU A 127 7.09 15.30 8.06
C GLU A 127 7.25 15.12 9.57
N LEU A 128 8.14 15.90 10.18
CA LEU A 128 8.37 15.92 11.61
C LEU A 128 7.79 17.22 12.21
N THR A 129 6.94 17.09 13.23
CA THR A 129 6.52 18.24 14.04
C THR A 129 7.33 18.27 15.32
N PHE A 130 8.08 19.34 15.57
CA PHE A 130 8.81 19.48 16.82
C PHE A 130 7.86 19.88 17.97
N PRO A 131 7.74 19.06 19.03
CA PRO A 131 6.75 19.27 20.09
C PRO A 131 6.88 20.59 20.86
N LYS A 132 8.07 21.19 20.85
CA LYS A 132 8.36 22.43 21.62
C LYS A 132 8.16 23.71 20.82
N SER A 133 8.35 23.71 19.50
CA SER A 133 8.25 24.91 18.67
C SER A 133 7.01 24.92 17.77
N GLY A 134 6.37 23.76 17.55
CA GLY A 134 5.32 23.62 16.54
C GLY A 134 5.83 23.74 15.10
N GLU A 135 7.15 23.89 14.92
CA GLU A 135 7.76 23.98 13.59
C GLU A 135 7.70 22.61 12.91
N LYS A 136 7.29 22.62 11.63
CA LYS A 136 7.30 21.46 10.76
C LYS A 136 8.59 21.43 9.97
N HIS A 137 9.32 20.35 10.08
CA HIS A 137 10.47 20.09 9.23
C HIS A 137 10.14 18.98 8.24
N ILE A 138 10.30 19.25 6.96
CA ILE A 138 10.22 18.25 5.90
C ILE A 138 11.64 17.83 5.59
N THR A 139 11.99 16.60 5.87
CA THR A 139 13.27 16.02 5.51
C THR A 139 13.08 15.10 4.31
N HIS A 140 13.73 15.42 3.21
CA HIS A 140 13.75 14.57 2.03
C HIS A 140 14.71 13.39 2.27
N ARG A 141 14.20 12.18 2.22
CA ARG A 141 14.99 10.96 2.24
C ARG A 141 14.62 10.13 1.02
N ILE A 142 15.58 9.89 0.14
CA ILE A 142 15.40 8.92 -0.93
C ILE A 142 15.43 7.53 -0.28
N ALA A 143 14.29 6.93 -0.13
CA ALA A 143 14.18 5.52 0.25
C ALA A 143 14.27 4.69 -1.03
N ASN A 144 15.48 4.59 -1.60
CA ASN A 144 15.74 3.64 -2.66
C ASN A 144 15.75 2.23 -2.06
N HIS A 145 14.58 1.64 -1.90
CA HIS A 145 14.47 0.20 -1.73
C HIS A 145 14.61 -0.48 -3.12
N ILE A 146 15.71 -0.17 -3.81
CA ILE A 146 16.14 -0.97 -4.94
C ILE A 146 16.74 -2.23 -4.35
N VAL A 147 15.89 -3.20 -4.06
CA VAL A 147 16.36 -4.55 -3.88
C VAL A 147 16.71 -5.04 -5.28
N ASN A 148 17.98 -5.30 -5.55
CA ASN A 148 18.36 -5.92 -6.81
C ASN A 148 17.88 -7.39 -6.78
N TYR A 149 16.58 -7.57 -7.05
CA TYR A 149 15.88 -8.85 -7.02
C TYR A 149 16.54 -9.88 -7.93
N ASP A 150 17.08 -9.45 -9.06
CA ASP A 150 17.75 -10.32 -10.03
C ASP A 150 19.13 -10.80 -9.56
N SER A 151 19.72 -10.14 -8.56
CA SER A 151 20.98 -10.60 -7.94
C SER A 151 20.79 -11.79 -7.01
N PHE A 152 19.56 -12.12 -6.64
CA PHE A 152 19.25 -13.26 -5.76
C PHE A 152 18.99 -14.52 -6.60
N HIS A 153 19.51 -15.66 -6.14
CA HIS A 153 19.13 -16.95 -6.69
C HIS A 153 17.60 -17.16 -6.57
N PRO A 154 16.96 -17.86 -7.51
CA PRO A 154 15.50 -18.06 -7.51
C PRO A 154 14.93 -18.53 -6.16
N GLY A 155 15.67 -19.33 -5.38
CA GLY A 155 15.28 -19.75 -4.03
C GLY A 155 15.43 -18.67 -2.95
N GLU A 156 16.16 -17.58 -3.23
CA GLU A 156 16.41 -16.49 -2.29
C GLU A 156 15.55 -15.24 -2.59
N ARG A 157 14.91 -15.19 -3.76
CA ARG A 157 14.08 -14.04 -4.18
C ARG A 157 12.93 -13.76 -3.21
N LEU A 158 12.31 -14.81 -2.69
CA LEU A 158 11.34 -14.69 -1.60
C LEU A 158 11.95 -14.02 -0.36
N ASN A 159 13.22 -14.32 -0.05
CA ASN A 159 13.91 -13.71 1.08
C ASN A 159 14.20 -12.23 0.86
N ALA A 160 14.45 -11.80 -0.38
CA ALA A 160 14.66 -10.39 -0.69
C ALA A 160 13.43 -9.53 -0.37
N ILE A 161 12.23 -9.99 -0.75
CA ILE A 161 10.96 -9.31 -0.43
C ILE A 161 10.63 -9.43 1.06
N ARG A 162 10.99 -10.55 1.71
CA ARG A 162 10.91 -10.71 3.17
C ARG A 162 11.76 -9.68 3.91
N LEU A 163 12.93 -9.34 3.38
CA LEU A 163 13.90 -8.42 4.00
C LEU A 163 13.62 -6.94 3.71
N SER A 164 12.89 -6.64 2.63
CA SER A 164 12.59 -5.28 2.22
C SER A 164 11.11 -5.20 1.83
N PRO A 165 10.24 -4.75 2.75
CA PRO A 165 8.82 -4.63 2.47
C PRO A 165 8.62 -3.67 1.29
N LEU A 166 7.82 -4.10 0.32
CA LEU A 166 7.43 -3.24 -0.80
C LEU A 166 6.45 -2.18 -0.29
N MET A 167 6.66 -0.95 -0.71
CA MET A 167 5.70 0.12 -0.44
C MET A 167 4.43 -0.13 -1.26
N THR A 168 3.30 -0.31 -0.61
CA THR A 168 2.03 -0.65 -1.25
C THR A 168 1.67 0.32 -2.36
N SER A 169 1.87 1.62 -2.16
CA SER A 169 1.62 2.66 -3.17
C SER A 169 2.49 2.58 -4.43
N GLN A 170 3.48 1.68 -4.44
CA GLN A 170 4.38 1.47 -5.59
C GLN A 170 4.17 0.11 -6.25
N VAL A 171 3.09 -0.59 -5.92
CA VAL A 171 2.84 -1.96 -6.38
C VAL A 171 1.67 -2.01 -7.34
N VAL A 172 1.86 -2.78 -8.42
CA VAL A 172 0.81 -3.19 -9.36
C VAL A 172 0.84 -4.71 -9.50
N ILE A 173 -0.34 -5.33 -9.53
CA ILE A 173 -0.50 -6.77 -9.68
C ILE A 173 -1.47 -7.12 -10.82
N PRO A 174 -1.26 -8.23 -11.54
CA PRO A 174 -2.26 -8.75 -12.47
C PRO A 174 -3.50 -9.23 -11.71
N ARG A 175 -4.67 -8.82 -12.15
CA ARG A 175 -5.96 -9.25 -11.56
C ARG A 175 -6.13 -10.77 -11.58
N VAL A 176 -5.75 -11.42 -12.67
CA VAL A 176 -5.85 -12.87 -12.81
C VAL A 176 -5.08 -13.63 -11.72
N ASP A 177 -3.93 -13.10 -11.29
CA ASP A 177 -3.15 -13.71 -10.22
C ASP A 177 -3.78 -13.46 -8.85
N TYR A 178 -4.29 -12.25 -8.60
CA TYR A 178 -5.04 -11.94 -7.39
C TYR A 178 -6.28 -12.84 -7.25
N GLU A 179 -7.07 -13.01 -8.31
CA GLU A 179 -8.27 -13.83 -8.33
C GLU A 179 -7.99 -15.33 -8.21
N SER A 180 -6.77 -15.76 -8.55
CA SER A 180 -6.34 -17.15 -8.35
C SER A 180 -6.02 -17.50 -6.89
N LEU A 181 -5.90 -16.51 -6.02
CA LEU A 181 -5.73 -16.72 -4.59
C LEU A 181 -7.06 -17.10 -3.93
N ASN A 182 -6.99 -17.89 -2.86
CA ASN A 182 -8.19 -18.30 -2.11
C ASN A 182 -8.93 -17.11 -1.46
N PHE A 183 -8.20 -16.03 -1.17
CA PHE A 183 -8.71 -14.77 -0.60
C PHE A 183 -7.74 -13.64 -0.90
N GLY A 184 -8.22 -12.40 -0.89
CA GLY A 184 -7.43 -11.18 -1.12
C GLY A 184 -6.54 -10.78 0.06
N PHE A 185 -6.57 -9.51 0.44
CA PHE A 185 -5.95 -9.05 1.68
C PHE A 185 -6.59 -9.72 2.89
N ASP A 186 -5.80 -10.24 3.81
CA ASP A 186 -6.30 -10.86 5.04
C ASP A 186 -6.80 -9.77 6.00
N THR A 187 -8.12 -9.78 6.26
CA THR A 187 -8.79 -8.79 7.12
C THR A 187 -8.51 -8.98 8.61
N GLU A 188 -7.93 -10.12 8.99
CA GLU A 188 -7.50 -10.41 10.35
C GLU A 188 -6.09 -9.89 10.64
N LEU A 189 -5.34 -9.49 9.59
CA LEU A 189 -4.06 -8.84 9.74
C LEU A 189 -4.26 -7.33 9.86
N CYS A 190 -3.90 -6.76 11.00
CA CYS A 190 -3.89 -5.32 11.20
C CYS A 190 -2.54 -4.68 10.82
N LEU A 191 -1.54 -5.51 10.48
CA LEU A 191 -0.20 -5.11 10.10
C LEU A 191 0.47 -6.21 9.27
N GLY A 192 1.19 -5.83 8.19
CA GLY A 192 1.83 -6.78 7.29
C GLY A 192 0.88 -7.48 6.31
N GLU A 193 -0.33 -6.97 6.17
CA GLU A 193 -1.37 -7.47 5.27
C GLU A 193 -0.95 -7.40 3.79
N ASP A 194 -0.19 -6.38 3.45
CA ASP A 194 0.39 -6.16 2.13
C ASP A 194 1.50 -7.19 1.85
N GLN A 195 2.44 -7.33 2.76
CA GLN A 195 3.51 -8.31 2.62
C GLN A 195 2.97 -9.76 2.58
N ASP A 196 1.92 -10.07 3.34
CA ASP A 196 1.22 -11.35 3.27
C ASP A 196 0.71 -11.62 1.85
N LEU A 197 0.06 -10.63 1.24
CA LEU A 197 -0.46 -10.75 -0.12
C LEU A 197 0.68 -10.94 -1.14
N TRP A 198 1.74 -10.13 -1.05
CA TRP A 198 2.90 -10.23 -1.96
C TRP A 198 3.56 -11.61 -1.92
N LEU A 199 3.71 -12.18 -0.74
CA LEU A 199 4.29 -13.51 -0.57
C LEU A 199 3.38 -14.61 -1.14
N ARG A 200 2.07 -14.49 -1.00
CA ARG A 200 1.12 -15.45 -1.59
C ARG A 200 1.11 -15.37 -3.12
N LEU A 201 1.19 -14.17 -3.70
CA LEU A 201 1.33 -13.99 -5.14
C LEU A 201 2.64 -14.60 -5.66
N LEU A 202 3.77 -14.32 -5.01
CA LEU A 202 5.06 -14.89 -5.37
C LEU A 202 5.12 -16.40 -5.24
N ALA A 203 4.31 -17.00 -4.34
CA ALA A 203 4.20 -18.44 -4.25
C ALA A 203 3.56 -19.09 -5.50
N LEU A 204 2.82 -18.32 -6.31
CA LEU A 204 2.23 -18.84 -7.57
C LEU A 204 3.31 -19.15 -8.61
N ARG A 205 4.21 -18.21 -8.89
CA ARG A 205 5.23 -18.34 -9.96
C ARG A 205 6.63 -17.89 -9.57
N ASN A 206 6.84 -17.40 -8.34
CA ASN A 206 8.12 -16.85 -7.85
C ASN A 206 8.73 -15.81 -8.81
N LYS A 207 7.89 -14.98 -9.43
CA LYS A 207 8.33 -14.00 -10.42
C LYS A 207 7.81 -12.61 -10.09
N GLY A 208 8.61 -11.83 -9.38
CA GLY A 208 8.42 -10.42 -9.14
C GLY A 208 9.28 -9.58 -10.10
N ILE A 209 8.76 -8.46 -10.57
CA ILE A 209 9.44 -7.56 -11.51
C ILE A 209 9.68 -6.22 -10.82
N GLN A 210 10.94 -5.92 -10.54
CA GLN A 210 11.34 -4.60 -10.10
C GLN A 210 11.57 -3.69 -11.30
N ILE A 211 10.89 -2.56 -11.30
CA ILE A 211 11.07 -1.51 -12.29
C ILE A 211 12.10 -0.51 -11.73
N PRO A 212 13.25 -0.30 -12.41
CA PRO A 212 14.34 0.53 -11.87
C PRO A 212 14.06 2.04 -12.04
N ALA A 213 12.90 2.49 -11.53
CA ALA A 213 12.45 3.87 -11.59
C ALA A 213 11.90 4.31 -10.22
N VAL A 214 12.05 5.60 -9.93
CA VAL A 214 11.40 6.28 -8.81
C VAL A 214 10.18 6.97 -9.38
N THR A 215 8.98 6.51 -9.05
CA THR A 215 7.75 6.95 -9.72
C THR A 215 6.68 7.48 -8.78
N GLY A 216 7.00 7.69 -7.54
CA GLY A 216 6.07 8.26 -6.57
C GLY A 216 6.75 8.72 -5.30
N ASN A 217 5.94 9.18 -4.41
CA ASN A 217 6.36 9.68 -3.11
C ASN A 217 5.58 9.00 -2.00
N HIS A 218 6.30 8.51 -1.01
CA HIS A 218 5.75 8.01 0.24
C HIS A 218 5.91 9.06 1.34
N ARG A 219 4.81 9.41 1.98
CA ARG A 219 4.78 10.39 3.05
C ARG A 219 4.86 9.71 4.41
N ALA A 220 5.99 9.85 5.11
CA ALA A 220 6.14 9.36 6.47
C ALA A 220 5.68 10.44 7.47
N HIS A 221 4.70 10.11 8.31
CA HIS A 221 4.14 11.02 9.32
C HIS A 221 3.72 10.27 10.60
N GLU A 222 3.51 11.01 11.69
CA GLU A 222 3.22 10.45 13.02
C GLU A 222 1.90 9.68 13.13
N ASP A 223 0.93 9.95 12.24
CA ASP A 223 -0.39 9.31 12.24
C ASP A 223 -0.42 7.97 11.49
N GLN A 224 0.70 7.51 10.92
CA GLN A 224 0.75 6.25 10.19
C GLN A 224 0.52 5.04 11.09
N THR A 225 -0.15 4.02 10.55
CA THR A 225 -0.42 2.75 11.26
C THR A 225 0.88 2.07 11.71
N THR A 226 1.92 2.09 10.88
CA THR A 226 3.24 1.49 11.15
C THR A 226 3.98 2.14 12.32
N GLN A 227 3.77 3.42 12.55
CA GLN A 227 4.39 4.15 13.68
C GLN A 227 3.56 4.09 14.96
N GLY A 228 2.55 3.26 14.99
CA GLY A 228 1.71 3.13 16.14
C GLY A 228 0.60 4.18 16.23
N GLY A 229 0.26 4.82 15.13
CA GLY A 229 -0.78 5.83 15.03
C GLY A 229 -2.14 5.41 15.58
N SER A 230 -2.96 6.39 15.92
CA SER A 230 -4.29 6.23 16.52
C SER A 230 -5.32 5.50 15.65
N GLN A 231 -4.95 5.14 14.42
CA GLN A 231 -5.84 4.50 13.44
C GLN A 231 -6.32 3.10 13.86
N LEU A 232 -5.56 2.37 14.69
CA LEU A 232 -5.97 1.06 15.16
C LEU A 232 -7.15 1.09 16.14
N GLY A 233 -7.49 2.26 16.72
CA GLY A 233 -8.60 2.44 17.66
C GLY A 233 -8.53 1.51 18.88
N GLY A 234 -9.24 1.81 19.97
CA GLY A 234 -9.24 1.01 21.20
C GLY A 234 -8.22 1.50 22.24
N THR A 235 -8.07 0.74 23.33
CA THR A 235 -7.06 1.00 24.37
C THR A 235 -5.68 0.52 23.89
N ASP A 236 -4.60 0.98 24.54
CA ASP A 236 -3.24 0.50 24.23
C ASP A 236 -3.12 -1.03 24.40
N THR A 237 -3.86 -1.61 25.35
CA THR A 237 -3.91 -3.06 25.56
C THR A 237 -4.56 -3.77 24.39
N ASP A 238 -5.77 -3.34 23.96
CA ASP A 238 -6.48 -3.93 22.81
C ASP A 238 -5.65 -3.85 21.52
N ARG A 239 -4.87 -2.80 21.40
CA ARG A 239 -3.99 -2.59 20.26
C ARG A 239 -2.80 -3.55 20.28
N LEU A 240 -2.14 -3.71 21.43
CA LEU A 240 -1.03 -4.64 21.59
C LEU A 240 -1.47 -6.09 21.35
N GLU A 241 -2.65 -6.48 21.85
CA GLU A 241 -3.23 -7.80 21.60
C GLU A 241 -3.44 -8.05 20.10
N ARG A 242 -4.07 -7.13 19.37
CA ARG A 242 -4.28 -7.25 17.92
C ARG A 242 -2.98 -7.31 17.13
N LEU A 243 -1.97 -6.53 17.52
CA LEU A 243 -0.65 -6.59 16.90
C LEU A 243 0.01 -7.95 17.13
N GLN A 244 -0.13 -8.51 18.34
CA GLN A 244 0.39 -9.82 18.66
C GLN A 244 -0.32 -10.93 17.86
N GLU A 245 -1.65 -10.93 17.81
CA GLU A 245 -2.45 -11.87 17.01
C GLU A 245 -2.07 -11.80 15.53
N SER A 246 -1.92 -10.59 14.99
CA SER A 246 -1.50 -10.37 13.60
C SER A 246 -0.12 -10.97 13.32
N ARG A 247 0.84 -10.77 14.22
CA ARG A 247 2.19 -11.34 14.12
C ARG A 247 2.16 -12.87 14.17
N GLU A 248 1.43 -13.45 15.09
CA GLU A 248 1.29 -14.90 15.22
C GLU A 248 0.66 -15.52 13.99
N ARG A 249 -0.38 -14.89 13.44
CA ARG A 249 -1.05 -15.32 12.21
C ARG A 249 -0.10 -15.25 11.01
N PHE A 250 0.62 -14.16 10.86
CA PHE A 250 1.61 -14.00 9.80
C PHE A 250 2.74 -15.06 9.92
N MET A 251 3.26 -15.26 11.14
CA MET A 251 4.29 -16.26 11.41
C MET A 251 3.79 -17.68 11.13
N ALA A 252 2.56 -18.01 11.52
CA ALA A 252 1.98 -19.32 11.26
C ALA A 252 1.87 -19.63 9.76
N ARG A 253 1.64 -18.59 8.94
CA ARG A 253 1.50 -18.74 7.48
C ARG A 253 2.84 -18.78 6.76
N HIS A 254 3.80 -17.95 7.17
CA HIS A 254 5.03 -17.71 6.41
C HIS A 254 6.30 -18.25 7.08
N GLY A 255 6.21 -18.72 8.33
CA GLY A 255 7.35 -19.32 9.06
C GLY A 255 8.40 -18.30 9.53
N TYR A 256 8.08 -17.00 9.58
CA TYR A 256 8.94 -15.96 10.16
C TYR A 256 8.09 -14.78 10.66
N MET A 257 8.66 -13.97 11.57
CA MET A 257 7.96 -12.78 12.09
C MET A 257 8.27 -11.55 11.26
N TRP A 258 7.23 -10.79 10.94
CA TRP A 258 7.37 -9.42 10.47
C TRP A 258 7.53 -8.49 11.69
N SER A 259 8.62 -7.72 11.71
CA SER A 259 8.76 -6.60 12.64
C SER A 259 8.82 -5.33 11.80
N GLY A 260 8.07 -4.30 12.14
CA GLY A 260 8.09 -3.01 11.44
C GLY A 260 9.48 -2.34 11.33
N GLU A 261 10.51 -2.95 11.93
CA GLU A 261 11.91 -2.54 11.89
C GLU A 261 12.81 -3.51 11.10
N GLY A 262 12.24 -4.50 10.42
CA GLY A 262 12.98 -5.56 9.73
C GLY A 262 12.73 -6.95 10.36
N ILE A 263 13.21 -7.99 9.71
CA ILE A 263 12.98 -9.38 10.13
C ILE A 263 13.71 -9.64 11.44
N VAL A 264 12.96 -9.96 12.50
CA VAL A 264 13.50 -10.67 13.65
C VAL A 264 13.41 -12.16 13.33
N LYS A 265 14.55 -12.77 13.04
CA LYS A 265 14.62 -14.24 13.03
C LYS A 265 14.29 -14.74 14.43
N ASP A 266 13.37 -15.67 14.52
CA ASP A 266 13.25 -16.47 15.73
C ASP A 266 14.50 -17.35 15.79
N ASP A 267 15.46 -16.97 16.65
CA ASP A 267 16.71 -17.70 16.86
C ASP A 267 16.49 -19.08 17.52
N SER A 268 15.24 -19.49 17.78
CA SER A 268 14.89 -20.76 18.42
C SER A 268 15.01 -21.98 17.48
N ASN A 269 15.25 -21.80 16.18
CA ASN A 269 15.37 -22.88 15.18
C ASN A 269 16.63 -22.81 14.32
N ILE A 270 17.76 -22.41 14.90
CA ILE A 270 19.08 -22.67 14.31
C ILE A 270 19.67 -23.90 15.03
N LEU A 271 19.38 -25.08 14.54
CA LEU A 271 20.16 -26.28 14.64
C LEU A 271 20.46 -26.80 13.25
#